data_b8a75495d8bfcf89ffb60fc07abeaca8
#
_entry.id   b8a75495d8bfcf89ffb60fc07abeaca8
#
_cell.length_a   1.000
_cell.length_b   1.000
_cell.length_c   1.000
_cell.angle_alpha   90.00
_cell.angle_beta   90.00
_cell.angle_gamma   90.00
#
_symmetry.space_group_name_H-M   'P 1'
#
loop_
_entity.id
_entity.type
_entity.pdbx_description
1 polymer ?
#
loop_
_entity_poly.entity_id
_entity_poly.type
_entity_poly.pdbx_seq_one_letter_code
_entity_poly.pdbx_strand_id
1 'polypeptide(L)'
;MRSITAPVACLTLALLSLVFSAAGCSTYQDELARGQRAFEESEHERALAIFRALEPDVQRLSLNDRAHYAYLRGMTDYRIGYKAESRHWLSIAAAIAKQSPGSLPAGWSKRMAESLNDLNGTVYASGIASLSNTPEPPTKIGDTDEGEDETTAPAKPAGAEP
;
A
#
# COMPACT_ATOMS: atom_id res chain seq x y z
N MET A 1 64.96 22.03 -0.23
CA MET A 1 64.06 20.93 -0.68
C MET A 1 62.67 21.24 -0.20
N ARG A 2 61.80 21.78 -1.07
CA ARG A 2 60.44 22.14 -0.75
C ARG A 2 59.50 20.97 -1.05
N SER A 3 58.81 20.47 0.00
CA SER A 3 57.89 19.31 -0.08
C SER A 3 56.70 19.61 -1.01
N ILE A 4 56.69 18.95 -2.17
CA ILE A 4 55.59 19.02 -3.17
C ILE A 4 54.45 18.04 -2.81
N THR A 5 54.47 17.42 -1.65
CA THR A 5 53.57 16.32 -1.27
C THR A 5 52.17 16.78 -0.77
N ALA A 6 52.01 18.04 -0.35
CA ALA A 6 50.73 18.52 0.21
C ALA A 6 49.58 18.67 -0.79
N PRO A 7 49.77 19.13 -2.06
CA PRO A 7 48.65 19.31 -2.98
C PRO A 7 48.08 18.01 -3.55
N VAL A 8 48.93 16.96 -3.65
CA VAL A 8 48.51 15.67 -4.20
C VAL A 8 47.59 14.92 -3.21
N ALA A 9 47.86 15.02 -1.90
CA ALA A 9 47.01 14.40 -0.86
C ALA A 9 45.62 15.01 -0.78
N CYS A 10 45.49 16.33 -0.96
CA CYS A 10 44.18 17.02 -1.01
C CYS A 10 43.37 16.62 -2.24
N LEU A 11 44.03 16.48 -3.40
CA LEU A 11 43.36 16.12 -4.64
C LEU A 11 42.80 14.70 -4.61
N THR A 12 43.54 13.75 -4.04
CA THR A 12 43.09 12.35 -3.89
C THR A 12 41.95 12.23 -2.90
N LEU A 13 41.94 13.01 -1.78
CA LEU A 13 40.85 13.00 -0.82
C LEU A 13 39.56 13.59 -1.41
N ALA A 14 39.68 14.64 -2.24
CA ALA A 14 38.53 15.23 -2.93
C ALA A 14 37.92 14.31 -4.00
N LEU A 15 38.75 13.54 -4.73
CA LEU A 15 38.25 12.54 -5.69
C LEU A 15 37.54 11.38 -5.00
N LEU A 16 38.05 10.94 -3.83
CA LEU A 16 37.46 9.82 -3.09
C LEU A 16 36.05 10.19 -2.54
N SER A 17 35.85 11.45 -2.13
CA SER A 17 34.54 11.91 -1.65
C SER A 17 33.49 12.00 -2.76
N LEU A 18 33.88 12.22 -4.00
CA LEU A 18 32.97 12.34 -5.16
C LEU A 18 32.40 10.98 -5.56
N VAL A 19 33.16 9.89 -5.40
CA VAL A 19 32.73 8.53 -5.76
C VAL A 19 31.68 7.97 -4.78
N PHE A 20 31.72 8.38 -3.50
CA PHE A 20 30.75 7.94 -2.49
C PHE A 20 29.34 8.53 -2.70
N SER A 21 29.21 9.67 -3.35
CA SER A 21 27.92 10.34 -3.57
C SER A 21 27.08 9.71 -4.68
N ALA A 22 27.67 8.95 -5.59
CA ALA A 22 26.97 8.33 -6.73
C ALA A 22 26.32 6.97 -6.39
N ALA A 23 26.76 6.29 -5.33
CA ALA A 23 26.29 4.95 -4.98
C ALA A 23 24.87 4.94 -4.36
N GLY A 24 24.39 6.08 -3.85
CA GLY A 24 23.11 6.14 -3.14
C GLY A 24 21.88 6.11 -4.06
N CYS A 25 21.97 6.66 -5.27
CA CYS A 25 20.79 6.75 -6.15
C CYS A 25 20.47 5.41 -6.85
N SER A 26 21.47 4.58 -7.14
CA SER A 26 21.25 3.27 -7.76
C SER A 26 20.52 2.31 -6.82
N THR A 27 20.78 2.38 -5.53
CA THR A 27 20.19 1.48 -4.52
C THR A 27 18.66 1.61 -4.45
N TYR A 28 18.11 2.80 -4.49
CA TYR A 28 16.65 3.01 -4.43
C TYR A 28 15.95 2.57 -5.71
N GLN A 29 16.55 2.79 -6.86
CA GLN A 29 16.03 2.31 -8.15
C GLN A 29 16.10 0.78 -8.24
N ASP A 30 17.17 0.15 -7.73
CA ASP A 30 17.31 -1.30 -7.68
C ASP A 30 16.25 -1.93 -6.75
N GLU A 31 15.96 -1.30 -5.61
CA GLU A 31 14.89 -1.73 -4.71
C GLU A 31 13.50 -1.58 -5.37
N LEU A 32 13.25 -0.47 -6.06
CA LEU A 32 12.01 -0.28 -6.81
C LEU A 32 11.85 -1.35 -7.90
N ALA A 33 12.91 -1.62 -8.67
CA ALA A 33 12.91 -2.66 -9.71
C ALA A 33 12.73 -4.07 -9.11
N ARG A 34 13.27 -4.33 -7.91
CA ARG A 34 13.08 -5.60 -7.21
C ARG A 34 11.62 -5.76 -6.77
N GLY A 35 11.02 -4.71 -6.23
CA GLY A 35 9.60 -4.69 -5.87
C GLY A 35 8.69 -4.89 -7.08
N GLN A 36 9.02 -4.26 -8.21
CA GLN A 36 8.29 -4.44 -9.46
C GLN A 36 8.33 -5.89 -9.94
N ARG A 37 9.50 -6.53 -9.94
CA ARG A 37 9.61 -7.96 -10.33
C ARG A 37 8.76 -8.85 -9.43
N ALA A 38 8.82 -8.67 -8.12
CA ALA A 38 7.99 -9.44 -7.19
C ALA A 38 6.49 -9.24 -7.47
N PHE A 39 6.06 -8.00 -7.80
CA PHE A 39 4.69 -7.72 -8.20
C PHE A 39 4.31 -8.43 -9.51
N GLU A 40 5.17 -8.42 -10.53
CA GLU A 40 4.96 -9.09 -11.82
C GLU A 40 4.91 -10.62 -11.67
N GLU A 41 5.67 -11.17 -10.73
CA GLU A 41 5.69 -12.59 -10.34
C GLU A 41 4.48 -12.97 -9.45
N SER A 42 3.58 -12.02 -9.18
CA SER A 42 2.41 -12.19 -8.29
C SER A 42 2.76 -12.49 -6.82
N GLU A 43 3.99 -12.22 -6.40
CA GLU A 43 4.46 -12.33 -5.01
C GLU A 43 4.07 -11.04 -4.23
N HIS A 44 2.77 -10.79 -4.10
CA HIS A 44 2.26 -9.49 -3.65
C HIS A 44 2.71 -9.11 -2.24
N GLU A 45 2.74 -10.06 -1.29
CA GLU A 45 3.21 -9.81 0.09
C GLU A 45 4.71 -9.45 0.11
N ARG A 46 5.52 -10.12 -0.72
CA ARG A 46 6.94 -9.80 -0.88
C ARG A 46 7.13 -8.43 -1.52
N ALA A 47 6.39 -8.12 -2.58
CA ALA A 47 6.39 -6.81 -3.21
C ALA A 47 6.03 -5.73 -2.20
N LEU A 48 4.98 -5.94 -1.40
CA LEU A 48 4.56 -5.02 -0.36
C LEU A 48 5.64 -4.78 0.69
N ALA A 49 6.32 -5.83 1.14
CA ALA A 49 7.42 -5.70 2.11
C ALA A 49 8.55 -4.83 1.55
N ILE A 50 8.92 -5.02 0.27
CA ILE A 50 9.95 -4.22 -0.40
C ILE A 50 9.50 -2.76 -0.52
N PHE A 51 8.27 -2.49 -0.96
CA PHE A 51 7.77 -1.13 -1.10
C PHE A 51 7.66 -0.41 0.25
N ARG A 52 7.26 -1.11 1.33
CA ARG A 52 7.24 -0.54 2.68
C ARG A 52 8.64 -0.17 3.19
N ALA A 53 9.63 -1.01 2.90
CA ALA A 53 11.01 -0.71 3.25
C ALA A 53 11.55 0.52 2.49
N LEU A 54 11.11 0.73 1.23
CA LEU A 54 11.51 1.87 0.40
C LEU A 54 10.75 3.17 0.74
N GLU A 55 9.60 3.09 1.41
CA GLU A 55 8.69 4.21 1.67
C GLU A 55 9.37 5.44 2.29
N PRO A 56 10.25 5.31 3.31
CA PRO A 56 10.94 6.46 3.91
C PRO A 56 11.83 7.23 2.93
N ASP A 57 12.30 6.57 1.89
CA ASP A 57 13.25 7.10 0.91
C ASP A 57 12.61 7.51 -0.42
N VAL A 58 11.29 7.38 -0.57
CA VAL A 58 10.56 7.69 -1.81
C VAL A 58 10.83 9.11 -2.31
N GLN A 59 11.05 10.07 -1.41
CA GLN A 59 11.37 11.46 -1.80
C GLN A 59 12.73 11.61 -2.50
N ARG A 60 13.60 10.61 -2.41
CA ARG A 60 14.90 10.57 -3.10
C ARG A 60 14.82 10.03 -4.52
N LEU A 61 13.70 9.42 -4.87
CA LEU A 61 13.40 8.96 -6.23
C LEU A 61 13.12 10.15 -7.16
N SER A 62 13.37 9.96 -8.44
CA SER A 62 12.92 10.91 -9.48
C SER A 62 11.39 10.99 -9.49
N LEU A 63 10.83 12.04 -10.09
CA LEU A 63 9.37 12.20 -10.17
C LEU A 63 8.71 11.01 -10.90
N ASN A 64 9.35 10.51 -11.96
CA ASN A 64 8.86 9.34 -12.69
C ASN A 64 8.92 8.08 -11.83
N ASP A 65 10.04 7.84 -11.13
CA ASP A 65 10.19 6.67 -10.25
C ASP A 65 9.19 6.74 -9.07
N ARG A 66 8.89 7.93 -8.57
CA ARG A 66 7.82 8.13 -7.57
C ARG A 66 6.44 7.77 -8.11
N ALA A 67 6.15 8.10 -9.37
CA ALA A 67 4.90 7.68 -10.00
C ALA A 67 4.83 6.16 -10.13
N HIS A 68 5.94 5.52 -10.56
CA HIS A 68 6.04 4.06 -10.64
C HIS A 68 5.87 3.41 -9.27
N TYR A 69 6.58 3.92 -8.25
CA TYR A 69 6.45 3.44 -6.88
C TYR A 69 5.00 3.53 -6.39
N ALA A 70 4.39 4.70 -6.49
CA ALA A 70 3.02 4.91 -6.01
C ALA A 70 2.00 4.01 -6.73
N TYR A 71 2.16 3.82 -8.04
CA TYR A 71 1.33 2.89 -8.81
C TYR A 71 1.52 1.45 -8.34
N LEU A 72 2.77 0.96 -8.30
CA LEU A 72 3.07 -0.43 -7.93
C LEU A 72 2.65 -0.72 -6.49
N ARG A 73 2.93 0.20 -5.55
CA ARG A 73 2.48 0.08 -4.17
C ARG A 73 0.97 0.01 -4.08
N GLY A 74 0.27 0.93 -4.71
CA GLY A 74 -1.19 0.97 -4.70
C GLY A 74 -1.83 -0.25 -5.36
N MET A 75 -1.28 -0.74 -6.48
CA MET A 75 -1.77 -1.97 -7.11
C MET A 75 -1.46 -3.23 -6.29
N THR A 76 -0.33 -3.26 -5.58
CA THR A 76 0.00 -4.34 -4.64
C THR A 76 -1.01 -4.38 -3.50
N ASP A 77 -1.27 -3.23 -2.86
CA ASP A 77 -2.27 -3.10 -1.81
C ASP A 77 -3.69 -3.51 -2.32
N TYR A 78 -4.02 -3.13 -3.57
CA TYR A 78 -5.28 -3.54 -4.21
C TYR A 78 -5.42 -5.05 -4.33
N ARG A 79 -4.34 -5.74 -4.75
CA ARG A 79 -4.30 -7.20 -4.91
C ARG A 79 -4.42 -7.96 -3.59
N ILE A 80 -3.85 -7.42 -2.53
CA ILE A 80 -3.92 -8.00 -1.18
C ILE A 80 -5.26 -7.68 -0.50
N GLY A 81 -5.96 -6.61 -0.93
CA GLY A 81 -7.23 -6.18 -0.36
C GLY A 81 -7.12 -5.01 0.62
N TYR A 82 -5.96 -4.37 0.73
CA TYR A 82 -5.77 -3.15 1.55
C TYR A 82 -6.34 -1.93 0.82
N LYS A 83 -7.66 -1.83 0.78
CA LYS A 83 -8.40 -0.86 -0.04
C LYS A 83 -8.08 0.60 0.27
N ALA A 84 -7.92 0.95 1.55
CA ALA A 84 -7.63 2.31 1.97
C ALA A 84 -6.25 2.77 1.48
N GLU A 85 -5.21 1.95 1.71
CA GLU A 85 -3.84 2.19 1.27
C GLU A 85 -3.76 2.20 -0.25
N SER A 86 -4.41 1.25 -0.91
CA SER A 86 -4.50 1.20 -2.36
C SER A 86 -5.05 2.51 -2.94
N ARG A 87 -6.18 2.98 -2.43
CA ARG A 87 -6.78 4.23 -2.86
C ARG A 87 -5.86 5.43 -2.63
N HIS A 88 -5.18 5.47 -1.47
CA HIS A 88 -4.21 6.51 -1.14
C HIS A 88 -3.07 6.55 -2.17
N TRP A 89 -2.37 5.43 -2.36
CA TRP A 89 -1.21 5.37 -3.25
C TRP A 89 -1.57 5.56 -4.72
N LEU A 90 -2.68 4.98 -5.19
CA LEU A 90 -3.14 5.20 -6.56
C LEU A 90 -3.55 6.65 -6.82
N SER A 91 -4.10 7.33 -5.81
CA SER A 91 -4.40 8.77 -5.91
C SER A 91 -3.14 9.62 -6.03
N ILE A 92 -2.06 9.26 -5.31
CA ILE A 92 -0.75 9.90 -5.45
C ILE A 92 -0.19 9.66 -6.85
N ALA A 93 -0.23 8.42 -7.34
CA ALA A 93 0.23 8.10 -8.69
C ALA A 93 -0.54 8.90 -9.76
N ALA A 94 -1.85 9.02 -9.63
CA ALA A 94 -2.69 9.80 -10.52
C ALA A 94 -2.35 11.30 -10.49
N ALA A 95 -2.09 11.86 -9.31
CA ALA A 95 -1.68 13.24 -9.14
C ALA A 95 -0.34 13.52 -9.83
N ILE A 96 0.64 12.63 -9.65
CA ILE A 96 1.96 12.76 -10.31
C ILE A 96 1.80 12.62 -11.84
N ALA A 97 1.05 11.63 -12.31
CA ALA A 97 0.82 11.42 -13.74
C ALA A 97 0.11 12.62 -14.41
N LYS A 98 -0.77 13.30 -13.68
CA LYS A 98 -1.40 14.55 -14.14
C LYS A 98 -0.39 15.71 -14.23
N GLN A 99 0.54 15.79 -13.26
CA GLN A 99 1.58 16.81 -13.20
C GLN A 99 2.68 16.56 -14.24
N SER A 100 3.02 15.32 -14.49
CA SER A 100 4.07 14.86 -15.41
C SER A 100 3.50 13.84 -16.40
N PRO A 101 2.86 14.28 -17.51
CA PRO A 101 2.34 13.37 -18.52
C PRO A 101 3.43 12.46 -19.08
N GLY A 102 3.14 11.17 -19.17
CA GLY A 102 4.11 10.14 -19.61
C GLY A 102 4.95 9.53 -18.50
N SER A 103 4.80 9.95 -17.24
CA SER A 103 5.47 9.33 -16.09
C SER A 103 5.01 7.90 -15.79
N LEU A 104 3.86 7.50 -16.32
CA LEU A 104 3.36 6.12 -16.24
C LEU A 104 3.09 5.57 -17.64
N PRO A 105 3.39 4.29 -17.91
CA PRO A 105 2.96 3.60 -19.13
C PRO A 105 1.45 3.67 -19.32
N ALA A 106 0.98 3.78 -20.57
CA ALA A 106 -0.45 3.90 -20.87
C ALA A 106 -1.30 2.76 -20.27
N GLY A 107 -0.79 1.52 -20.31
CA GLY A 107 -1.47 0.37 -19.71
C GLY A 107 -1.58 0.45 -18.18
N TRP A 108 -0.62 1.07 -17.51
CA TRP A 108 -0.66 1.29 -16.06
C TRP A 108 -1.64 2.40 -15.70
N SER A 109 -1.63 3.49 -16.45
CA SER A 109 -2.57 4.61 -16.28
C SER A 109 -4.02 4.14 -16.42
N LYS A 110 -4.30 3.28 -17.39
CA LYS A 110 -5.64 2.69 -17.57
C LYS A 110 -6.05 1.84 -16.37
N ARG A 111 -5.21 0.89 -15.95
CA ARG A 111 -5.49 0.02 -14.80
C ARG A 111 -5.64 0.81 -13.49
N MET A 112 -4.81 1.84 -13.30
CA MET A 112 -4.93 2.74 -12.17
C MET A 112 -6.30 3.44 -12.13
N ALA A 113 -6.73 3.98 -13.27
CA ALA A 113 -8.03 4.65 -13.35
C ALA A 113 -9.20 3.69 -13.07
N GLU A 114 -9.15 2.48 -13.60
CA GLU A 114 -10.15 1.43 -13.35
C GLU A 114 -10.20 1.06 -11.86
N SER A 115 -9.05 0.82 -11.23
CA SER A 115 -8.98 0.47 -9.80
C SER A 115 -9.44 1.62 -8.90
N LEU A 116 -9.07 2.86 -9.23
CA LEU A 116 -9.55 4.04 -8.50
C LEU A 116 -11.05 4.21 -8.62
N ASN A 117 -11.61 3.97 -9.81
CA ASN A 117 -13.05 4.05 -10.02
C ASN A 117 -13.81 3.00 -9.19
N ASP A 118 -13.30 1.77 -9.14
CA ASP A 118 -13.85 0.70 -8.31
C ASP A 118 -13.81 1.07 -6.82
N LEU A 119 -12.66 1.51 -6.31
CA LEU A 119 -12.48 1.93 -4.92
C LEU A 119 -13.36 3.14 -4.55
N ASN A 120 -13.48 4.10 -5.45
CA ASN A 120 -14.34 5.27 -5.24
C ASN A 120 -15.82 4.88 -5.28
N GLY A 121 -16.23 3.98 -6.18
CA GLY A 121 -17.56 3.41 -6.22
C GLY A 121 -17.94 2.75 -4.91
N THR A 122 -17.04 1.98 -4.33
CA THR A 122 -17.22 1.36 -3.01
C THR A 122 -17.44 2.41 -1.91
N VAL A 123 -16.65 3.50 -1.90
CA VAL A 123 -16.79 4.60 -0.93
C VAL A 123 -18.14 5.31 -1.10
N TYR A 124 -18.55 5.59 -2.31
CA TYR A 124 -19.85 6.26 -2.57
C TYR A 124 -21.04 5.40 -2.20
N ALA A 125 -20.95 4.08 -2.43
CA ALA A 125 -22.05 3.16 -2.13
C ALA A 125 -22.18 2.82 -0.63
N SER A 126 -21.08 2.69 0.08
CA SER A 126 -21.03 2.09 1.42
C SER A 126 -20.33 2.98 2.48
N GLY A 127 -19.83 4.14 2.07
CA GLY A 127 -19.06 5.05 2.92
C GLY A 127 -17.60 4.63 3.12
N ILE A 128 -16.84 5.49 3.79
CA ILE A 128 -15.39 5.30 3.98
C ILE A 128 -15.08 4.05 4.83
N ALA A 129 -15.97 3.67 5.74
CA ALA A 129 -15.80 2.46 6.57
C ALA A 129 -15.66 1.18 5.75
N SER A 130 -16.19 1.12 4.52
CA SER A 130 -16.06 -0.01 3.60
C SER A 130 -14.63 -0.24 3.09
N LEU A 131 -13.74 0.73 3.28
CA LEU A 131 -12.32 0.60 2.98
C LEU A 131 -11.51 0.08 4.17
N SER A 132 -12.14 -0.22 5.30
CA SER A 132 -11.45 -0.76 6.47
C SER A 132 -10.73 -2.06 6.10
N ASN A 133 -9.47 -2.16 6.49
CA ASN A 133 -8.65 -3.36 6.30
C ASN A 133 -8.84 -4.37 7.45
N THR A 134 -9.79 -4.10 8.36
CA THR A 134 -10.12 -5.05 9.42
C THR A 134 -10.72 -6.29 8.75
N PRO A 135 -10.14 -7.49 8.93
CA PRO A 135 -10.78 -8.71 8.49
C PRO A 135 -12.16 -8.76 9.14
N GLU A 136 -13.20 -8.87 8.31
CA GLU A 136 -14.54 -9.07 8.82
C GLU A 136 -14.51 -10.32 9.70
N PRO A 137 -14.94 -10.25 10.97
CA PRO A 137 -14.99 -11.45 11.80
C PRO A 137 -15.84 -12.46 11.04
N PRO A 138 -15.46 -13.76 11.04
CA PRO A 138 -16.21 -14.75 10.29
C PRO A 138 -17.67 -14.63 10.70
N THR A 139 -18.51 -14.30 9.73
CA THR A 139 -19.96 -14.27 9.91
C THR A 139 -20.34 -15.66 10.42
N LYS A 140 -20.80 -15.75 11.65
CA LYS A 140 -21.36 -17.00 12.18
C LYS A 140 -22.50 -17.39 11.26
N ILE A 141 -22.20 -18.34 10.36
CA ILE A 141 -23.22 -18.98 9.55
C ILE A 141 -23.97 -19.90 10.52
N GLY A 142 -25.19 -19.51 10.82
CA GLY A 142 -26.22 -20.41 11.31
C GLY A 142 -26.15 -20.74 12.79
N ASP A 143 -26.58 -19.86 13.64
CA ASP A 143 -27.48 -20.34 14.70
C ASP A 143 -28.86 -20.47 14.04
N THR A 144 -29.13 -21.63 13.50
CA THR A 144 -30.46 -22.12 13.22
C THR A 144 -31.12 -22.17 14.58
N ASP A 145 -31.99 -21.23 14.84
CA ASP A 145 -32.90 -21.24 15.98
C ASP A 145 -33.83 -22.45 15.82
N GLU A 146 -33.40 -23.59 16.37
CA GLU A 146 -34.31 -24.69 16.60
C GLU A 146 -35.18 -24.27 17.79
N GLY A 147 -36.41 -23.90 17.48
CA GLY A 147 -37.44 -23.59 18.42
C GLY A 147 -37.64 -24.73 19.40
N GLU A 148 -37.32 -24.50 20.66
CA GLU A 148 -37.88 -25.25 21.74
C GLU A 148 -39.14 -24.55 22.21
N ASP A 149 -40.25 -25.13 21.71
CA ASP A 149 -41.60 -24.97 22.19
C ASP A 149 -41.69 -25.58 23.58
N GLU A 150 -41.48 -24.80 24.64
CA GLU A 150 -41.80 -25.23 26.01
C GLU A 150 -43.00 -24.47 26.51
N THR A 151 -44.16 -25.07 26.25
CA THR A 151 -45.46 -24.85 26.89
C THR A 151 -45.33 -24.94 28.40
N THR A 152 -45.25 -23.79 29.09
CA THR A 152 -45.47 -23.73 30.53
C THR A 152 -46.77 -22.96 30.80
N ALA A 153 -47.78 -23.72 31.10
CA ALA A 153 -49.10 -23.23 31.53
C ALA A 153 -49.03 -22.42 32.84
N PRO A 154 -49.80 -21.36 32.97
CA PRO A 154 -49.83 -20.57 34.21
C PRO A 154 -50.56 -21.30 35.35
N ALA A 155 -49.89 -21.42 36.47
CA ALA A 155 -50.52 -21.93 37.72
C ALA A 155 -51.53 -20.94 38.25
N LYS A 156 -52.71 -21.41 38.51
CA LYS A 156 -53.87 -20.74 39.13
C LYS A 156 -53.62 -20.49 40.62
N PRO A 157 -53.80 -19.29 41.16
CA PRO A 157 -53.80 -19.07 42.62
C PRO A 157 -55.07 -19.60 43.27
N ALA A 158 -54.89 -20.45 44.25
CA ALA A 158 -55.95 -20.93 45.09
C ALA A 158 -56.37 -19.86 46.10
N GLY A 159 -57.67 -19.74 46.25
CA GLY A 159 -58.32 -18.71 47.01
C GLY A 159 -58.20 -18.80 48.52
N ALA A 160 -58.41 -17.65 49.14
CA ALA A 160 -58.68 -17.50 50.57
C ALA A 160 -60.17 -17.35 50.77
N GLU A 161 -60.67 -18.00 51.73
CA GLU A 161 -61.96 -17.75 52.40
C GLU A 161 -61.89 -18.25 53.82
N PRO A 162 -62.80 -17.81 54.65
CA PRO A 162 -63.52 -16.56 54.83
C PRO A 162 -63.06 -15.76 56.02
#